data_05134f7ee6060ddf0124bbef287d7755
#
_entry.id   05134f7ee6060ddf0124bbef287d7755
#
_cell.length_a   1.000
_cell.length_b   1.000
_cell.length_c   1.000
_cell.angle_alpha   90.00
_cell.angle_beta   90.00
_cell.angle_gamma   90.00
#
_symmetry.space_group_name_H-M   'P 1'
#
loop_
_entity.id
_entity.type
_entity.pdbx_description
1 polymer ?
#
loop_
_entity_poly.entity_id
_entity_poly.type
_entity_poly.pdbx_seq_one_letter_code
_entity_poly.pdbx_strand_id
1 'polypeptide(L)'
;MKHFHFRVLALATLLALGTTAWAQSKVYLTREISSASLVRIYQALGVKAKGRVAVKVSTGEGSNPNYLKPELIKDLVDDVDGTIVECNTAYGGDPKDVRNNSANHWKVIDRHGFTKYFPVDIMDEYDEIRIPVRDHTHLNYDIVGEHLANYDFMICLNHFKGHPMGGYGGALKNLSIGCASANGKAYIHSAGKMNKLNMDSLWTPKYIGNQDGFLESMAAAAQAVVNYFKKENGIIYISVMNNMSIDCDCVDHPAPVKLEDYGILASTDPVALDQACVDIINNQKVTAKNDPTDLLKRIDKQHGTHTIDWAEKIGVGSKKYTIVNIDKK
;
A
#
# COMPACT_ATOMS: atom_id res chain seq x y z
N MET A 1 80.18 17.26 2.68
CA MET A 1 78.86 17.80 2.47
C MET A 1 78.06 16.74 1.74
N LYS A 2 77.13 16.07 2.47
CA LYS A 2 76.28 14.97 1.92
C LYS A 2 74.91 15.56 1.71
N HIS A 3 74.45 15.62 0.46
CA HIS A 3 73.09 16.02 0.11
C HIS A 3 72.11 14.86 0.33
N PHE A 4 71.17 15.07 1.25
CA PHE A 4 70.04 14.12 1.49
C PHE A 4 68.86 14.55 0.60
N HIS A 5 68.48 13.68 -0.35
CA HIS A 5 67.29 13.89 -1.17
C HIS A 5 66.11 13.24 -0.49
N PHE A 6 65.15 14.03 -0.02
CA PHE A 6 63.84 13.57 0.44
C PHE A 6 62.96 13.31 -0.78
N ARG A 7 62.62 12.04 -1.01
CA ARG A 7 61.59 11.65 -1.96
C ARG A 7 60.24 11.66 -1.21
N VAL A 8 59.38 12.63 -1.53
CA VAL A 8 57.98 12.65 -1.08
C VAL A 8 57.21 11.64 -1.95
N LEU A 9 56.75 10.56 -1.34
CA LEU A 9 55.81 9.59 -1.95
C LEU A 9 54.39 10.15 -1.76
N ALA A 10 53.79 10.68 -2.84
CA ALA A 10 52.37 11.06 -2.84
C ALA A 10 51.52 9.80 -2.95
N LEU A 11 50.87 9.41 -1.85
CA LEU A 11 49.88 8.35 -1.82
C LEU A 11 48.54 8.93 -2.33
N ALA A 12 48.22 8.67 -3.59
CA ALA A 12 46.91 8.98 -4.15
C ALA A 12 45.89 7.90 -3.66
N THR A 13 45.13 8.24 -2.63
CA THR A 13 43.96 7.43 -2.22
C THR A 13 42.84 7.66 -3.23
N LEU A 14 42.66 6.70 -4.14
CA LEU A 14 41.42 6.59 -4.94
C LEU A 14 40.27 6.28 -4.00
N LEU A 15 39.43 7.27 -3.68
CA LEU A 15 38.12 7.05 -3.16
C LEU A 15 37.23 6.45 -4.29
N ALA A 16 37.15 5.14 -4.34
CA ALA A 16 36.13 4.47 -5.14
C ALA A 16 34.76 4.81 -4.51
N LEU A 17 34.08 5.81 -5.05
CA LEU A 17 32.65 6.02 -4.85
C LEU A 17 31.95 4.81 -5.47
N GLY A 18 31.77 3.77 -4.67
CA GLY A 18 30.93 2.63 -5.02
C GLY A 18 29.49 3.15 -5.14
N THR A 19 29.05 3.45 -6.36
CA THR A 19 27.63 3.49 -6.68
C THR A 19 27.12 2.09 -6.46
N THR A 20 26.49 1.84 -5.30
CA THR A 20 25.70 0.64 -5.12
C THR A 20 24.56 0.71 -6.13
N ALA A 21 24.75 0.09 -7.30
CA ALA A 21 23.66 -0.15 -8.21
C ALA A 21 22.68 -1.06 -7.45
N TRP A 22 21.59 -0.50 -7.00
CA TRP A 22 20.50 -1.26 -6.40
C TRP A 22 20.06 -2.27 -7.46
N ALA A 23 20.09 -3.55 -7.10
CA ALA A 23 19.59 -4.58 -7.99
C ALA A 23 18.14 -4.23 -8.34
N GLN A 24 17.80 -4.25 -9.62
CA GLN A 24 16.48 -3.89 -10.10
C GLN A 24 15.44 -4.83 -9.47
N SER A 25 14.40 -4.26 -8.83
CA SER A 25 13.37 -5.02 -8.15
C SER A 25 12.58 -5.86 -9.16
N LYS A 26 12.25 -7.11 -8.81
CA LYS A 26 11.41 -7.95 -9.64
C LYS A 26 9.94 -7.68 -9.30
N VAL A 27 9.14 -7.49 -10.34
CA VAL A 27 7.67 -7.47 -10.25
C VAL A 27 7.14 -8.65 -11.07
N TYR A 28 6.59 -9.63 -10.38
CA TYR A 28 5.97 -10.79 -11.01
C TYR A 28 4.59 -10.41 -11.52
N LEU A 29 4.18 -10.98 -12.64
CA LEU A 29 2.90 -10.72 -13.30
C LEU A 29 2.24 -12.01 -13.78
N THR A 30 0.96 -12.16 -13.51
CA THR A 30 0.06 -13.08 -14.21
C THR A 30 -1.13 -12.33 -14.77
N ARG A 31 -1.58 -12.70 -15.98
CA ARG A 31 -2.78 -12.13 -16.60
C ARG A 31 -4.05 -12.82 -16.11
N GLU A 32 -3.92 -13.99 -15.52
CA GLU A 32 -5.04 -14.73 -14.95
C GLU A 32 -5.40 -14.16 -13.58
N ILE A 33 -6.68 -13.85 -13.38
CA ILE A 33 -7.23 -13.40 -12.10
C ILE A 33 -8.12 -14.53 -11.58
N SER A 34 -7.56 -15.34 -10.69
CA SER A 34 -8.22 -16.44 -10.02
C SER A 34 -7.61 -16.67 -8.63
N SER A 35 -8.31 -17.39 -7.76
CA SER A 35 -7.78 -17.74 -6.44
C SER A 35 -6.48 -18.57 -6.57
N ALA A 36 -6.45 -19.51 -7.51
CA ALA A 36 -5.25 -20.31 -7.79
C ALA A 36 -4.08 -19.47 -8.31
N SER A 37 -4.33 -18.44 -9.13
CA SER A 37 -3.25 -17.57 -9.63
C SER A 37 -2.68 -16.66 -8.56
N LEU A 38 -3.45 -16.29 -7.53
CA LEU A 38 -2.94 -15.60 -6.34
C LEU A 38 -1.94 -16.46 -5.57
N VAL A 39 -2.20 -17.76 -5.42
CA VAL A 39 -1.24 -18.71 -4.82
C VAL A 39 0.01 -18.84 -5.69
N ARG A 40 -0.16 -19.01 -7.00
CA ARG A 40 1.01 -19.14 -7.92
C ARG A 40 1.92 -17.92 -7.89
N ILE A 41 1.34 -16.71 -7.88
CA ILE A 41 2.16 -15.49 -7.88
C ILE A 41 2.82 -15.26 -6.51
N TYR A 42 2.17 -15.61 -5.42
CA TYR A 42 2.77 -15.63 -4.09
C TYR A 42 3.98 -16.58 -4.06
N GLN A 43 3.83 -17.81 -4.55
CA GLN A 43 4.92 -18.78 -4.60
C GLN A 43 6.08 -18.32 -5.48
N ALA A 44 5.79 -17.60 -6.59
CA ALA A 44 6.81 -17.04 -7.47
C ALA A 44 7.73 -16.01 -6.80
N LEU A 45 7.27 -15.34 -5.73
CA LEU A 45 8.09 -14.42 -4.94
C LEU A 45 9.25 -15.14 -4.22
N GLY A 46 9.13 -16.45 -3.97
CA GLY A 46 10.14 -17.22 -3.25
C GLY A 46 10.28 -16.85 -1.76
N VAL A 47 9.35 -16.09 -1.21
CA VAL A 47 9.30 -15.71 0.21
C VAL A 47 8.17 -16.49 0.88
N LYS A 48 8.50 -17.24 1.92
CA LYS A 48 7.51 -18.01 2.68
C LYS A 48 7.02 -17.23 3.89
N ALA A 49 5.71 -17.02 4.00
CA ALA A 49 5.08 -16.47 5.20
C ALA A 49 5.36 -17.36 6.43
N LYS A 50 5.59 -16.77 7.58
CA LYS A 50 5.94 -17.45 8.83
C LYS A 50 5.25 -16.79 10.02
N GLY A 51 5.02 -17.59 11.07
CA GLY A 51 4.37 -17.10 12.29
C GLY A 51 2.90 -16.73 12.05
N ARG A 52 2.40 -15.74 12.77
CA ARG A 52 1.04 -15.23 12.61
C ARG A 52 0.99 -14.29 11.41
N VAL A 53 0.22 -14.63 10.40
CA VAL A 53 0.18 -13.94 9.11
C VAL A 53 -1.01 -13.00 9.02
N ALA A 54 -0.75 -11.71 8.89
CA ALA A 54 -1.74 -10.70 8.54
C ALA A 54 -1.90 -10.62 7.02
N VAL A 55 -3.10 -10.78 6.50
CA VAL A 55 -3.43 -10.47 5.10
C VAL A 55 -4.20 -9.16 5.08
N LYS A 56 -3.48 -8.05 4.77
CA LYS A 56 -4.04 -6.70 4.78
C LYS A 56 -4.77 -6.41 3.48
N VAL A 57 -6.07 -6.27 3.58
CA VAL A 57 -6.97 -5.93 2.47
C VAL A 57 -7.74 -4.64 2.74
N SER A 58 -8.55 -4.19 1.79
CA SER A 58 -9.67 -3.28 2.01
C SER A 58 -10.96 -4.06 1.85
N THR A 59 -11.77 -4.12 2.91
CA THR A 59 -13.02 -4.88 2.90
C THR A 59 -14.16 -4.16 2.18
N GLY A 60 -13.94 -2.89 1.77
CA GLY A 60 -14.90 -2.05 1.05
C GLY A 60 -15.96 -1.42 1.94
N GLU A 61 -16.52 -0.29 1.53
CA GLU A 61 -17.72 0.28 2.17
C GLU A 61 -18.97 -0.54 1.79
N GLY A 62 -20.03 -0.43 2.59
CA GLY A 62 -21.16 -1.35 2.57
C GLY A 62 -21.89 -1.52 1.24
N SER A 63 -21.94 -0.49 0.41
CA SER A 63 -22.58 -0.56 -0.92
C SER A 63 -21.58 -0.56 -2.07
N ASN A 64 -20.26 -0.58 -1.79
CA ASN A 64 -19.23 -0.65 -2.83
C ASN A 64 -19.15 -2.06 -3.41
N PRO A 65 -19.34 -2.27 -4.75
CA PRO A 65 -19.30 -3.59 -5.34
C PRO A 65 -17.88 -4.04 -5.75
N ASN A 66 -16.89 -3.15 -5.73
CA ASN A 66 -15.62 -3.35 -6.45
C ASN A 66 -14.49 -3.96 -5.59
N TYR A 67 -14.66 -4.07 -4.25
CA TYR A 67 -13.66 -4.63 -3.35
C TYR A 67 -13.26 -6.07 -3.75
N LEU A 68 -12.06 -6.50 -3.34
CA LEU A 68 -11.60 -7.87 -3.56
C LEU A 68 -12.53 -8.88 -2.88
N LYS A 69 -13.16 -9.73 -3.67
CA LYS A 69 -14.14 -10.69 -3.15
C LYS A 69 -13.45 -11.79 -2.33
N PRO A 70 -14.04 -12.20 -1.19
CA PRO A 70 -13.51 -13.28 -0.37
C PRO A 70 -13.16 -14.55 -1.15
N GLU A 71 -14.02 -14.92 -2.10
CA GLU A 71 -13.81 -16.12 -2.94
C GLU A 71 -12.55 -16.03 -3.79
N LEU A 72 -12.20 -14.82 -4.26
CA LEU A 72 -10.98 -14.61 -5.05
C LEU A 72 -9.72 -14.81 -4.23
N ILE A 73 -9.73 -14.37 -2.98
CA ILE A 73 -8.52 -14.38 -2.13
C ILE A 73 -8.38 -15.62 -1.26
N LYS A 74 -9.41 -16.51 -1.29
CA LYS A 74 -9.53 -17.63 -0.36
C LYS A 74 -8.31 -18.55 -0.36
N ASP A 75 -7.91 -19.06 -1.51
CA ASP A 75 -6.84 -20.06 -1.57
C ASP A 75 -5.49 -19.50 -1.07
N LEU A 76 -5.24 -18.20 -1.29
CA LEU A 76 -4.04 -17.55 -0.76
C LEU A 76 -4.08 -17.45 0.76
N VAL A 77 -5.22 -17.02 1.33
CA VAL A 77 -5.37 -16.86 2.78
C VAL A 77 -5.28 -18.21 3.47
N ASP A 78 -5.89 -19.24 2.90
CA ASP A 78 -5.81 -20.62 3.40
C ASP A 78 -4.36 -21.17 3.30
N ASP A 79 -3.65 -20.94 2.18
CA ASP A 79 -2.27 -21.43 1.96
C ASP A 79 -1.27 -20.89 3.01
N VAL A 80 -1.54 -19.71 3.54
CA VAL A 80 -0.67 -19.06 4.53
C VAL A 80 -1.20 -19.11 5.97
N ASP A 81 -2.33 -19.76 6.22
CA ASP A 81 -3.06 -19.75 7.51
C ASP A 81 -3.23 -18.31 8.03
N GLY A 82 -3.73 -17.42 7.12
CA GLY A 82 -3.77 -15.99 7.32
C GLY A 82 -5.01 -15.50 8.03
N THR A 83 -4.88 -14.37 8.73
CA THR A 83 -5.99 -13.57 9.25
C THR A 83 -6.17 -12.33 8.38
N ILE A 84 -7.40 -12.07 7.92
CA ILE A 84 -7.72 -10.80 7.24
C ILE A 84 -7.64 -9.66 8.26
N VAL A 85 -6.89 -8.61 7.94
CA VAL A 85 -6.74 -7.46 8.83
C VAL A 85 -7.15 -6.14 8.17
N GLU A 86 -7.80 -5.29 8.95
CA GLU A 86 -8.26 -3.94 8.57
C GLU A 86 -8.16 -2.98 9.75
N CYS A 87 -8.39 -1.67 9.49
CA CYS A 87 -8.60 -0.65 10.52
C CYS A 87 -9.82 0.21 10.18
N ASN A 88 -10.44 0.77 11.22
CA ASN A 88 -11.57 1.69 11.11
C ASN A 88 -11.24 2.91 10.25
N THR A 89 -12.24 3.50 9.59
CA THR A 89 -12.07 4.69 8.76
C THR A 89 -12.21 5.98 9.59
N ALA A 90 -11.82 7.12 9.01
CA ALA A 90 -11.80 8.42 9.67
C ALA A 90 -12.80 9.41 9.03
N TYR A 91 -13.91 8.93 8.50
CA TYR A 91 -14.96 9.75 7.89
C TYR A 91 -16.35 9.28 8.32
N GLY A 92 -17.34 10.19 8.24
CA GLY A 92 -18.74 9.88 8.49
C GLY A 92 -19.43 9.26 7.29
N GLY A 93 -20.64 8.77 7.50
CA GLY A 93 -21.50 8.17 6.49
C GLY A 93 -22.70 7.50 7.12
N ASP A 94 -23.50 6.79 6.33
CA ASP A 94 -24.61 5.99 6.85
C ASP A 94 -24.04 4.89 7.78
N PRO A 95 -24.50 4.81 9.05
CA PRO A 95 -24.05 3.77 9.98
C PRO A 95 -24.21 2.33 9.49
N LYS A 96 -24.99 2.10 8.44
CA LYS A 96 -25.16 0.78 7.84
C LYS A 96 -24.01 0.43 6.88
N ASP A 97 -23.36 1.42 6.32
CA ASP A 97 -22.43 1.26 5.20
C ASP A 97 -21.01 1.74 5.51
N VAL A 98 -20.82 2.58 6.54
CA VAL A 98 -19.54 3.17 6.90
C VAL A 98 -18.79 2.32 7.93
N ARG A 99 -17.47 2.23 7.78
CA ARG A 99 -16.54 1.51 8.66
C ARG A 99 -15.85 2.41 9.68
N ASN A 100 -16.51 3.45 10.19
CA ASN A 100 -15.92 4.48 11.04
C ASN A 100 -15.83 4.13 12.53
N ASN A 101 -16.30 2.98 12.91
CA ASN A 101 -16.11 2.35 14.21
C ASN A 101 -16.29 0.84 14.07
N SER A 102 -15.75 0.08 15.04
CA SER A 102 -15.72 -1.37 14.97
C SER A 102 -17.10 -2.02 14.86
N ALA A 103 -18.11 -1.48 15.57
CA ALA A 103 -19.47 -2.05 15.52
C ALA A 103 -20.11 -1.97 14.14
N ASN A 104 -19.89 -0.86 13.40
CA ASN A 104 -20.36 -0.70 12.03
C ASN A 104 -19.45 -1.49 11.05
N HIS A 105 -18.14 -1.47 11.28
CA HIS A 105 -17.16 -2.16 10.45
C HIS A 105 -17.42 -3.68 10.43
N TRP A 106 -17.69 -4.30 11.58
CA TRP A 106 -18.05 -5.71 11.66
C TRP A 106 -19.29 -6.06 10.82
N LYS A 107 -20.31 -5.18 10.79
CA LYS A 107 -21.50 -5.38 9.95
C LYS A 107 -21.18 -5.39 8.46
N VAL A 108 -20.26 -4.50 8.04
CA VAL A 108 -19.82 -4.44 6.64
C VAL A 108 -18.99 -5.67 6.28
N ILE A 109 -18.03 -6.05 7.13
CA ILE A 109 -17.19 -7.25 6.95
C ILE A 109 -18.06 -8.51 6.80
N ASP A 110 -19.05 -8.66 7.68
CA ASP A 110 -19.97 -9.79 7.66
C ASP A 110 -20.86 -9.80 6.40
N ARG A 111 -21.44 -8.64 6.05
CA ARG A 111 -22.25 -8.47 4.84
C ARG A 111 -21.46 -8.81 3.56
N HIS A 112 -20.19 -8.45 3.52
CA HIS A 112 -19.32 -8.74 2.38
C HIS A 112 -18.79 -10.18 2.38
N GLY A 113 -19.13 -10.98 3.40
CA GLY A 113 -18.86 -12.41 3.46
C GLY A 113 -17.44 -12.78 3.90
N PHE A 114 -16.64 -11.85 4.42
CA PHE A 114 -15.28 -12.17 4.87
C PHE A 114 -15.30 -13.15 6.05
N THR A 115 -16.18 -12.96 7.03
CA THR A 115 -16.33 -13.84 8.20
C THR A 115 -16.77 -15.27 7.86
N LYS A 116 -17.34 -15.46 6.67
CA LYS A 116 -17.73 -16.80 6.19
C LYS A 116 -16.51 -17.68 5.87
N TYR A 117 -15.40 -17.05 5.47
CA TYR A 117 -14.24 -17.77 4.94
C TYR A 117 -13.01 -17.65 5.84
N PHE A 118 -12.88 -16.57 6.63
CA PHE A 118 -11.63 -16.23 7.29
C PHE A 118 -11.81 -15.82 8.74
N PRO A 119 -10.80 -16.01 9.60
CA PRO A 119 -10.62 -15.13 10.75
C PRO A 119 -10.38 -13.70 10.27
N VAL A 120 -11.03 -12.74 10.92
CA VAL A 120 -10.90 -11.31 10.60
C VAL A 120 -10.55 -10.55 11.87
N ASP A 121 -9.70 -9.53 11.76
CA ASP A 121 -9.26 -8.69 12.86
C ASP A 121 -9.32 -7.21 12.45
N ILE A 122 -10.06 -6.40 13.20
CA ILE A 122 -10.02 -4.94 13.12
C ILE A 122 -8.91 -4.49 14.06
N MET A 123 -7.73 -4.18 13.52
CA MET A 123 -6.51 -3.98 14.31
C MET A 123 -6.58 -2.82 15.30
N ASP A 124 -7.45 -1.83 15.07
CA ASP A 124 -7.72 -0.69 15.96
C ASP A 124 -9.08 -0.81 16.68
N GLU A 125 -9.58 -2.05 16.89
CA GLU A 125 -10.87 -2.26 17.55
C GLU A 125 -10.90 -1.72 18.97
N TYR A 126 -9.82 -1.90 19.73
CA TYR A 126 -9.73 -1.54 21.14
C TYR A 126 -8.78 -0.39 21.40
N ASP A 127 -7.60 -0.38 20.77
CA ASP A 127 -6.57 0.64 21.00
C ASP A 127 -5.64 0.81 19.80
N GLU A 128 -4.68 1.71 19.93
CA GLU A 128 -3.69 2.05 18.91
C GLU A 128 -2.29 2.16 19.51
N ILE A 129 -1.28 1.87 18.71
CA ILE A 129 0.12 2.02 19.07
C ILE A 129 0.82 3.01 18.15
N ARG A 130 1.90 3.62 18.66
CA ARG A 130 2.80 4.44 17.88
C ARG A 130 4.01 3.64 17.46
N ILE A 131 4.28 3.62 16.16
CA ILE A 131 5.48 3.02 15.62
C ILE A 131 6.42 4.10 15.04
N PRO A 132 7.75 3.90 15.09
CA PRO A 132 8.70 4.92 14.66
C PRO A 132 8.69 5.11 13.16
N VAL A 133 8.64 6.35 12.70
CA VAL A 133 8.99 6.77 11.34
C VAL A 133 10.48 7.09 11.26
N ARG A 134 11.05 7.08 10.05
CA ARG A 134 12.41 7.58 9.80
C ARG A 134 12.41 8.93 9.11
N ASP A 135 11.39 9.18 8.29
CA ASP A 135 11.19 10.48 7.68
C ASP A 135 10.30 11.35 8.59
N HIS A 136 10.91 12.34 9.19
CA HIS A 136 10.26 13.27 10.12
C HIS A 136 9.79 14.58 9.44
N THR A 137 9.67 14.60 8.12
CA THR A 137 9.26 15.82 7.39
C THR A 137 7.87 16.29 7.83
N HIS A 138 6.94 15.38 8.05
CA HIS A 138 5.56 15.69 8.48
C HIS A 138 5.14 14.93 9.73
N LEU A 139 5.60 13.67 9.89
CA LEU A 139 5.19 12.81 10.97
C LEU A 139 6.32 12.62 11.98
N ASN A 140 6.00 12.60 13.27
CA ASN A 140 6.95 12.22 14.33
C ASN A 140 6.94 10.72 14.62
N TYR A 141 5.82 10.07 14.32
CA TYR A 141 5.54 8.64 14.48
C TYR A 141 4.38 8.29 13.54
N ASP A 142 4.12 7.02 13.32
CA ASP A 142 2.86 6.56 12.73
C ASP A 142 1.96 5.98 13.83
N ILE A 143 0.64 6.10 13.68
CA ILE A 143 -0.36 5.61 14.63
C ILE A 143 -1.15 4.50 13.96
N VAL A 144 -0.87 3.27 14.36
CA VAL A 144 -1.47 2.06 13.77
C VAL A 144 -2.36 1.34 14.78
N GLY A 145 -3.22 0.45 14.31
CA GLY A 145 -4.00 -0.39 15.20
C GLY A 145 -3.10 -1.23 16.12
N GLU A 146 -3.46 -1.36 17.40
CA GLU A 146 -2.68 -2.09 18.41
C GLU A 146 -2.39 -3.53 18.00
N HIS A 147 -3.39 -4.18 17.37
CA HIS A 147 -3.26 -5.58 16.95
C HIS A 147 -2.24 -5.80 15.83
N LEU A 148 -1.69 -4.75 15.20
CA LEU A 148 -0.54 -4.91 14.30
C LEU A 148 0.61 -5.68 14.98
N ALA A 149 0.78 -5.47 16.31
CA ALA A 149 1.79 -6.15 17.11
C ALA A 149 1.55 -7.66 17.30
N ASN A 150 0.37 -8.15 16.94
CA ASN A 150 0.04 -9.56 17.03
C ASN A 150 0.60 -10.39 15.88
N TYR A 151 1.14 -9.78 14.82
CA TYR A 151 1.53 -10.46 13.60
C TYR A 151 3.04 -10.44 13.38
N ASP A 152 3.54 -11.57 12.86
CA ASP A 152 4.96 -11.78 12.54
C ASP A 152 5.25 -11.55 11.06
N PHE A 153 4.22 -11.68 10.20
CA PHE A 153 4.32 -11.52 8.75
C PHE A 153 3.10 -10.79 8.19
N MET A 154 3.29 -9.94 7.17
CA MET A 154 2.20 -9.26 6.47
C MET A 154 2.22 -9.54 4.97
N ILE A 155 1.08 -9.95 4.43
CA ILE A 155 0.79 -9.90 2.99
C ILE A 155 -0.05 -8.65 2.76
N CYS A 156 0.55 -7.61 2.17
CA CYS A 156 -0.18 -6.43 1.73
C CYS A 156 -0.88 -6.78 0.41
N LEU A 157 -2.09 -7.32 0.52
CA LEU A 157 -2.92 -7.70 -0.63
C LEU A 157 -3.83 -6.52 -0.97
N ASN A 158 -3.50 -5.79 -2.00
CA ASN A 158 -4.22 -4.61 -2.35
C ASN A 158 -5.00 -4.74 -3.66
N HIS A 159 -6.16 -4.10 -3.71
CA HIS A 159 -6.93 -3.84 -4.90
C HIS A 159 -6.39 -2.54 -5.51
N PHE A 160 -5.82 -2.60 -6.75
CA PHE A 160 -5.35 -1.41 -7.43
C PHE A 160 -6.51 -0.67 -8.12
N LYS A 161 -6.65 0.62 -7.87
CA LYS A 161 -7.75 1.47 -8.39
C LYS A 161 -7.43 2.95 -8.21
N GLY A 162 -8.34 3.84 -8.64
CA GLY A 162 -8.27 5.25 -8.32
C GLY A 162 -8.51 5.55 -6.84
N HIS A 163 -8.21 6.78 -6.44
CA HIS A 163 -8.51 7.27 -5.10
C HIS A 163 -8.80 8.78 -5.13
N PRO A 164 -9.87 9.26 -4.47
CA PRO A 164 -10.27 10.67 -4.55
C PRO A 164 -9.21 11.65 -4.04
N MET A 165 -8.41 11.29 -3.05
CA MET A 165 -7.37 12.16 -2.47
C MET A 165 -5.95 11.74 -2.86
N GLY A 166 -5.62 10.46 -2.87
CA GLY A 166 -4.27 9.96 -3.16
C GLY A 166 -3.99 9.74 -4.66
N GLY A 167 -4.94 10.04 -5.55
CA GLY A 167 -4.83 9.77 -6.98
C GLY A 167 -5.09 8.30 -7.33
N TYR A 168 -4.37 7.38 -6.70
CA TYR A 168 -4.58 5.92 -6.81
C TYR A 168 -4.50 5.26 -5.42
N GLY A 169 -4.99 4.03 -5.33
CA GLY A 169 -4.83 3.14 -4.20
C GLY A 169 -4.04 1.90 -4.62
N GLY A 170 -2.86 1.73 -4.03
CA GLY A 170 -1.94 0.61 -4.25
C GLY A 170 -1.33 0.13 -2.94
N ALA A 171 -0.16 -0.51 -2.99
CA ALA A 171 0.52 -1.06 -1.83
C ALA A 171 0.90 0.03 -0.82
N LEU A 172 1.48 1.15 -1.26
CA LEU A 172 1.88 2.25 -0.37
C LEU A 172 0.69 2.81 0.42
N LYS A 173 -0.46 3.01 -0.25
CA LYS A 173 -1.67 3.48 0.43
C LYS A 173 -2.26 2.42 1.36
N ASN A 174 -2.24 1.14 0.99
CA ASN A 174 -2.76 0.07 1.83
C ASN A 174 -1.92 -0.13 3.10
N LEU A 175 -0.60 0.07 3.01
CA LEU A 175 0.30 0.08 4.17
C LEU A 175 0.05 1.28 5.08
N SER A 176 0.03 2.50 4.51
CA SER A 176 -0.11 3.73 5.29
C SER A 176 -1.52 3.90 5.85
N ILE A 177 -2.46 4.33 5.00
CA ILE A 177 -3.85 4.57 5.40
C ILE A 177 -4.54 3.29 5.87
N GLY A 178 -4.23 2.13 5.26
CA GLY A 178 -4.88 0.87 5.59
C GLY A 178 -4.51 0.32 6.98
N CYS A 179 -3.26 0.47 7.43
CA CYS A 179 -2.81 0.01 8.76
C CYS A 179 -2.98 1.08 9.85
N ALA A 180 -3.12 2.36 9.47
CA ALA A 180 -3.34 3.43 10.43
C ALA A 180 -4.68 3.26 11.16
N SER A 181 -4.71 3.54 12.48
CA SER A 181 -5.95 3.71 13.23
C SER A 181 -6.76 4.89 12.70
N ALA A 182 -7.97 5.09 13.20
CA ALA A 182 -8.75 6.29 12.85
C ALA A 182 -7.99 7.59 13.17
N ASN A 183 -7.28 7.65 14.30
CA ASN A 183 -6.41 8.78 14.66
C ASN A 183 -5.20 8.88 13.73
N GLY A 184 -4.58 7.75 13.37
CA GLY A 184 -3.46 7.69 12.43
C GLY A 184 -3.85 8.17 11.05
N LYS A 185 -5.03 7.79 10.55
CA LYS A 185 -5.57 8.31 9.29
C LYS A 185 -5.71 9.83 9.32
N ALA A 186 -6.23 10.40 10.42
CA ALA A 186 -6.32 11.85 10.59
C ALA A 186 -4.93 12.51 10.60
N TYR A 187 -3.96 11.88 11.25
CA TYR A 187 -2.59 12.37 11.34
C TYR A 187 -1.89 12.40 9.97
N ILE A 188 -2.05 11.34 9.17
CA ILE A 188 -1.52 11.26 7.80
C ILE A 188 -2.21 12.25 6.88
N HIS A 189 -3.57 12.29 6.85
CA HIS A 189 -4.31 13.18 5.95
C HIS A 189 -4.06 14.67 6.25
N SER A 190 -3.77 15.00 7.48
CA SER A 190 -3.47 16.38 7.89
C SER A 190 -1.99 16.76 7.76
N ALA A 191 -1.13 15.91 7.19
CA ALA A 191 0.31 16.11 7.16
C ALA A 191 0.86 16.44 8.56
N GLY A 192 0.55 15.60 9.54
CA GLY A 192 1.07 15.71 10.91
C GLY A 192 0.36 16.71 11.84
N LYS A 193 -0.71 17.38 11.39
CA LYS A 193 -1.36 18.46 12.18
C LYS A 193 -2.44 17.96 13.16
N MET A 194 -3.01 16.76 12.93
CA MET A 194 -4.12 16.23 13.73
C MET A 194 -3.83 14.77 14.12
N ASN A 195 -3.30 14.53 15.29
CA ASN A 195 -3.01 13.19 15.83
C ASN A 195 -4.12 12.60 16.71
N LYS A 196 -5.22 13.29 16.84
CA LYS A 196 -6.48 12.84 17.44
C LYS A 196 -7.61 13.26 16.55
N LEU A 197 -8.38 12.30 16.06
CA LEU A 197 -9.44 12.53 15.09
C LEU A 197 -10.51 13.49 15.64
N ASN A 198 -10.77 14.54 14.87
CA ASN A 198 -11.94 15.38 15.01
C ASN A 198 -12.65 15.41 13.65
N MET A 199 -13.77 14.69 13.55
CA MET A 199 -14.51 14.49 12.29
C MET A 199 -15.03 15.81 11.69
N ASP A 200 -15.41 16.79 12.52
CA ASP A 200 -15.95 18.07 12.07
C ASP A 200 -14.85 18.97 11.47
N SER A 201 -13.62 18.78 11.88
CA SER A 201 -12.48 19.63 11.50
C SER A 201 -11.58 19.03 10.44
N LEU A 202 -11.37 17.69 10.44
CA LEU A 202 -10.38 17.02 9.59
C LEU A 202 -10.55 17.40 8.11
N TRP A 203 -11.78 17.38 7.62
CA TRP A 203 -12.10 17.58 6.20
C TRP A 203 -12.19 19.06 5.78
N THR A 204 -11.68 19.96 6.61
CA THR A 204 -11.57 21.38 6.28
C THR A 204 -10.24 21.71 5.60
N PRO A 205 -10.15 22.78 4.77
CA PRO A 205 -8.90 23.18 4.11
C PRO A 205 -7.71 23.42 5.05
N LYS A 206 -8.00 23.74 6.32
CA LYS A 206 -6.96 23.90 7.36
C LYS A 206 -6.12 22.63 7.54
N TYR A 207 -6.74 21.45 7.47
CA TYR A 207 -6.08 20.18 7.73
C TYR A 207 -5.72 19.41 6.45
N ILE A 208 -6.60 19.43 5.42
CA ILE A 208 -6.39 18.67 4.18
C ILE A 208 -5.86 19.51 3.01
N GLY A 209 -5.53 20.80 3.24
CA GLY A 209 -5.09 21.72 2.18
C GLY A 209 -3.66 21.53 1.66
N ASN A 210 -2.88 20.64 2.27
CA ASN A 210 -1.50 20.32 1.84
C ASN A 210 -1.47 18.96 1.13
N GLN A 211 -1.72 18.95 -0.17
CA GLN A 211 -1.81 17.73 -0.97
C GLN A 211 -0.49 16.94 -0.97
N ASP A 212 0.64 17.59 -1.27
CA ASP A 212 1.93 16.91 -1.34
C ASP A 212 2.37 16.46 0.06
N GLY A 213 2.17 17.27 1.10
CA GLY A 213 2.43 16.86 2.49
C GLY A 213 1.60 15.65 2.95
N PHE A 214 0.38 15.49 2.46
CA PHE A 214 -0.41 14.28 2.68
C PHE A 214 0.23 13.07 1.98
N LEU A 215 0.64 13.20 0.72
CA LEU A 215 1.26 12.11 -0.05
C LEU A 215 2.63 11.72 0.54
N GLU A 216 3.41 12.69 0.99
CA GLU A 216 4.68 12.47 1.69
C GLU A 216 4.47 11.78 3.05
N SER A 217 3.42 12.18 3.78
CA SER A 217 3.03 11.52 5.03
C SER A 217 2.59 10.07 4.81
N MET A 218 1.87 9.78 3.70
CA MET A 218 1.55 8.40 3.32
C MET A 218 2.83 7.58 3.08
N ALA A 219 3.82 8.14 2.38
CA ALA A 219 5.08 7.45 2.14
C ALA A 219 5.84 7.18 3.45
N ALA A 220 5.88 8.15 4.38
CA ALA A 220 6.52 8.01 5.68
C ALA A 220 5.82 6.96 6.56
N ALA A 221 4.49 6.94 6.60
CA ALA A 221 3.70 5.93 7.31
C ALA A 221 3.88 4.53 6.68
N ALA A 222 3.87 4.41 5.34
CA ALA A 222 4.19 3.15 4.68
C ALA A 222 5.60 2.66 5.04
N GLN A 223 6.61 3.57 5.10
CA GLN A 223 7.96 3.25 5.56
C GLN A 223 7.97 2.68 6.98
N ALA A 224 7.17 3.25 7.89
CA ALA A 224 7.09 2.79 9.26
C ALA A 224 6.60 1.33 9.34
N VAL A 225 5.50 0.99 8.62
CA VAL A 225 4.96 -0.36 8.56
C VAL A 225 5.94 -1.33 7.88
N VAL A 226 6.56 -0.94 6.76
CA VAL A 226 7.60 -1.73 6.10
C VAL A 226 8.75 -2.03 7.06
N ASN A 227 9.26 -1.03 7.78
CA ASN A 227 10.36 -1.21 8.72
C ASN A 227 9.97 -2.07 9.92
N TYR A 228 8.69 -2.01 10.34
CA TYR A 228 8.18 -2.84 11.43
C TYR A 228 8.30 -4.33 11.11
N PHE A 229 7.87 -4.75 9.92
CA PHE A 229 7.90 -6.14 9.49
C PHE A 229 9.24 -6.57 8.85
N LYS A 230 10.03 -5.62 8.31
CA LYS A 230 11.28 -5.93 7.56
C LYS A 230 12.37 -6.57 8.42
N LYS A 231 12.31 -6.39 9.74
CA LYS A 231 13.31 -6.95 10.68
C LYS A 231 13.50 -8.46 10.50
N GLU A 232 12.47 -9.17 9.98
CA GLU A 232 12.47 -10.62 9.82
C GLU A 232 12.11 -11.10 8.39
N ASN A 233 12.25 -10.24 7.37
CA ASN A 233 11.74 -10.47 6.02
C ASN A 233 10.24 -10.83 6.01
N GLY A 234 9.49 -10.16 6.88
CA GLY A 234 8.11 -10.50 7.20
C GLY A 234 7.06 -9.70 6.41
N ILE A 235 7.36 -9.20 5.18
CA ILE A 235 6.36 -8.47 4.38
C ILE A 235 6.55 -8.68 2.88
N ILE A 236 5.42 -8.90 2.18
CA ILE A 236 5.33 -8.94 0.72
C ILE A 236 4.11 -8.17 0.23
N TYR A 237 4.07 -7.87 -1.05
CA TYR A 237 3.06 -7.02 -1.66
C TYR A 237 2.46 -7.68 -2.89
N ILE A 238 1.12 -7.70 -2.96
CA ILE A 238 0.37 -8.23 -4.10
C ILE A 238 -0.69 -7.20 -4.50
N SER A 239 -0.75 -6.83 -5.78
CA SER A 239 -1.74 -5.93 -6.36
C SER A 239 -2.64 -6.67 -7.33
N VAL A 240 -3.94 -6.65 -7.08
CA VAL A 240 -4.93 -7.18 -8.02
C VAL A 240 -5.52 -6.00 -8.81
N MET A 241 -5.36 -6.06 -10.13
CA MET A 241 -5.82 -5.03 -11.07
C MET A 241 -7.09 -5.51 -11.78
N ASN A 242 -8.19 -5.56 -11.02
CA ASN A 242 -9.53 -5.89 -11.51
C ASN A 242 -10.55 -4.86 -11.00
N ASN A 243 -11.69 -4.73 -11.66
CA ASN A 243 -12.73 -3.78 -11.27
C ASN A 243 -12.20 -2.37 -10.93
N MET A 244 -11.23 -1.89 -11.70
CA MET A 244 -10.50 -0.65 -11.43
C MET A 244 -11.39 0.58 -11.70
N SER A 245 -12.13 1.02 -10.67
CA SER A 245 -12.85 2.29 -10.69
C SER A 245 -11.89 3.48 -10.48
N ILE A 246 -12.33 4.69 -10.87
CA ILE A 246 -11.63 5.94 -10.51
C ILE A 246 -11.75 6.25 -9.00
N ASP A 247 -12.68 5.61 -8.32
CA ASP A 247 -12.88 5.73 -6.87
C ASP A 247 -12.39 4.48 -6.16
N CYS A 248 -12.05 4.64 -4.88
CA CYS A 248 -11.54 3.53 -4.09
C CYS A 248 -12.67 2.77 -3.39
N ASP A 249 -12.33 1.60 -2.82
CA ASP A 249 -13.25 0.78 -2.03
C ASP A 249 -13.82 1.52 -0.81
N CYS A 250 -13.22 2.66 -0.44
CA CYS A 250 -13.68 3.55 0.62
C CYS A 250 -14.77 4.54 0.18
N VAL A 251 -15.23 4.48 -1.06
CA VAL A 251 -16.36 5.23 -1.58
C VAL A 251 -17.55 4.30 -1.69
N ASP A 252 -18.64 4.61 -1.01
CA ASP A 252 -19.81 3.76 -0.90
C ASP A 252 -20.49 3.52 -2.26
N HIS A 253 -20.67 4.56 -3.05
CA HIS A 253 -21.20 4.50 -4.41
C HIS A 253 -20.13 4.95 -5.43
N PRO A 254 -19.21 4.06 -5.81
CA PRO A 254 -18.12 4.42 -6.71
C PRO A 254 -18.61 4.65 -8.14
N ALA A 255 -17.86 5.45 -8.89
CA ALA A 255 -18.09 5.61 -10.33
C ALA A 255 -17.99 4.25 -11.05
N PRO A 256 -18.70 4.09 -12.20
CA PRO A 256 -18.61 2.87 -12.99
C PRO A 256 -17.19 2.53 -13.40
N VAL A 257 -16.87 1.24 -13.40
CA VAL A 257 -15.61 0.72 -13.93
C VAL A 257 -15.58 0.89 -15.44
N LYS A 258 -14.51 1.51 -15.95
CA LYS A 258 -14.28 1.74 -17.39
C LYS A 258 -13.05 1.02 -17.92
N LEU A 259 -12.28 0.38 -17.05
CA LEU A 259 -11.07 -0.37 -17.40
C LEU A 259 -11.36 -1.86 -17.45
N GLU A 260 -10.77 -2.55 -18.41
CA GLU A 260 -10.70 -4.00 -18.40
C GLU A 260 -9.75 -4.47 -17.29
N ASP A 261 -10.05 -5.63 -16.73
CA ASP A 261 -9.18 -6.31 -15.77
C ASP A 261 -7.82 -6.60 -16.42
N TYR A 262 -6.76 -6.34 -15.66
CA TYR A 262 -5.41 -6.50 -16.21
C TYR A 262 -4.71 -7.78 -15.74
N GLY A 263 -4.75 -8.08 -14.46
CA GLY A 263 -4.04 -9.22 -13.89
C GLY A 263 -3.65 -9.01 -12.44
N ILE A 264 -2.71 -9.82 -11.97
CA ILE A 264 -2.18 -9.76 -10.62
C ILE A 264 -0.69 -9.51 -10.71
N LEU A 265 -0.18 -8.56 -9.92
CA LEU A 265 1.24 -8.28 -9.78
C LEU A 265 1.69 -8.54 -8.35
N ALA A 266 2.96 -8.95 -8.18
CA ALA A 266 3.55 -9.16 -6.85
C ALA A 266 5.02 -8.77 -6.81
N SER A 267 5.47 -8.22 -5.68
CA SER A 267 6.86 -7.85 -5.45
C SER A 267 7.21 -7.93 -3.97
N THR A 268 8.50 -7.97 -3.67
CA THR A 268 9.06 -7.71 -2.33
C THR A 268 9.40 -6.24 -2.11
N ASP A 269 9.10 -5.38 -3.10
CA ASP A 269 9.32 -3.93 -3.08
C ASP A 269 7.99 -3.20 -3.40
N PRO A 270 7.39 -2.46 -2.46
CA PRO A 270 6.11 -1.81 -2.66
C PRO A 270 6.17 -0.64 -3.64
N VAL A 271 7.32 0.03 -3.73
CA VAL A 271 7.55 1.15 -4.65
C VAL A 271 7.60 0.64 -6.10
N ALA A 272 8.37 -0.43 -6.34
CA ALA A 272 8.42 -1.11 -7.63
C ALA A 272 7.05 -1.61 -8.07
N LEU A 273 6.28 -2.18 -7.14
CA LEU A 273 4.95 -2.71 -7.43
C LEU A 273 3.97 -1.61 -7.83
N ASP A 274 3.90 -0.53 -7.05
CA ASP A 274 2.99 0.58 -7.35
C ASP A 274 3.40 1.30 -8.64
N GLN A 275 4.73 1.50 -8.88
CA GLN A 275 5.23 2.05 -10.14
C GLN A 275 4.81 1.19 -11.33
N ALA A 276 4.98 -0.14 -11.23
CA ALA A 276 4.59 -1.05 -12.31
C ALA A 276 3.08 -0.99 -12.60
N CYS A 277 2.23 -0.91 -11.58
CA CYS A 277 0.79 -0.76 -11.76
C CYS A 277 0.43 0.56 -12.46
N VAL A 278 1.04 1.68 -12.04
CA VAL A 278 0.83 2.99 -12.67
C VAL A 278 1.31 3.00 -14.13
N ASP A 279 2.48 2.42 -14.41
CA ASP A 279 3.01 2.33 -15.77
C ASP A 279 2.11 1.49 -16.69
N ILE A 280 1.54 0.41 -16.15
CA ILE A 280 0.55 -0.40 -16.87
C ILE A 280 -0.66 0.45 -17.27
N ILE A 281 -1.22 1.24 -16.34
CA ILE A 281 -2.38 2.10 -16.66
C ILE A 281 -1.99 3.17 -17.67
N ASN A 282 -0.81 3.80 -17.55
CA ASN A 282 -0.30 4.80 -18.49
C ASN A 282 -0.15 4.26 -19.93
N ASN A 283 0.17 2.97 -20.06
CA ASN A 283 0.39 2.32 -21.37
C ASN A 283 -0.88 1.68 -21.95
N GLN A 284 -2.02 1.75 -21.26
CA GLN A 284 -3.27 1.22 -21.78
C GLN A 284 -3.84 2.08 -22.92
N LYS A 285 -4.36 1.41 -23.95
CA LYS A 285 -5.02 2.08 -25.07
C LYS A 285 -6.50 2.26 -24.79
N VAL A 286 -7.04 3.39 -25.21
CA VAL A 286 -8.49 3.61 -25.20
C VAL A 286 -9.13 2.72 -26.26
N THR A 287 -10.11 1.94 -25.85
CA THR A 287 -10.96 1.10 -26.71
C THR A 287 -12.43 1.25 -26.29
N ALA A 288 -13.36 0.60 -26.99
CA ALA A 288 -14.76 0.59 -26.59
C ALA A 288 -15.03 -0.05 -25.22
N LYS A 289 -14.10 -0.89 -24.72
CA LYS A 289 -14.24 -1.63 -23.45
C LYS A 289 -13.23 -1.20 -22.37
N ASN A 290 -12.25 -0.39 -22.76
CA ASN A 290 -11.15 0.00 -21.85
C ASN A 290 -10.83 1.47 -22.02
N ASP A 291 -11.11 2.27 -20.98
CA ASP A 291 -10.82 3.71 -20.99
C ASP A 291 -10.12 4.14 -19.69
N PRO A 292 -8.78 4.26 -19.69
CA PRO A 292 -8.02 4.70 -18.54
C PRO A 292 -8.05 6.23 -18.30
N THR A 293 -8.67 7.00 -19.19
CA THR A 293 -8.57 8.47 -19.21
C THR A 293 -8.96 9.12 -17.90
N ASP A 294 -10.06 8.70 -17.29
CA ASP A 294 -10.54 9.31 -16.04
C ASP A 294 -9.64 8.95 -14.85
N LEU A 295 -9.12 7.72 -14.82
CA LEU A 295 -8.16 7.28 -13.78
C LEU A 295 -6.84 8.04 -13.91
N LEU A 296 -6.30 8.19 -15.12
CA LEU A 296 -5.08 8.96 -15.38
C LEU A 296 -5.25 10.43 -14.96
N LYS A 297 -6.36 11.06 -15.34
CA LYS A 297 -6.69 12.43 -14.91
C LYS A 297 -6.79 12.54 -13.37
N ARG A 298 -7.33 11.52 -12.69
CA ARG A 298 -7.40 11.49 -11.23
C ARG A 298 -6.00 11.39 -10.61
N ILE A 299 -5.15 10.52 -11.14
CA ILE A 299 -3.75 10.36 -10.68
C ILE A 299 -2.98 11.69 -10.85
N ASP A 300 -3.08 12.31 -12.02
CA ASP A 300 -2.44 13.59 -12.32
C ASP A 300 -2.97 14.72 -11.41
N LYS A 301 -4.28 14.93 -11.38
CA LYS A 301 -4.92 15.98 -10.57
C LYS A 301 -4.55 15.90 -9.08
N GLN A 302 -4.38 14.71 -8.55
CA GLN A 302 -4.05 14.49 -7.14
C GLN A 302 -2.54 14.32 -6.90
N HIS A 303 -1.69 14.58 -7.90
CA HIS A 303 -0.25 14.34 -7.83
C HIS A 303 0.10 12.91 -7.38
N GLY A 304 -0.73 11.91 -7.73
CA GLY A 304 -0.70 10.58 -7.11
C GLY A 304 0.66 9.89 -7.15
N THR A 305 1.47 10.10 -8.20
CA THR A 305 2.82 9.54 -8.32
C THR A 305 3.83 10.14 -7.33
N HIS A 306 3.53 11.31 -6.74
CA HIS A 306 4.40 11.92 -5.74
C HIS A 306 4.62 11.03 -4.51
N THR A 307 3.62 10.20 -4.13
CA THR A 307 3.81 9.19 -3.07
C THR A 307 4.90 8.18 -3.43
N ILE A 308 4.95 7.74 -4.69
CA ILE A 308 5.99 6.80 -5.18
C ILE A 308 7.36 7.49 -5.16
N ASP A 309 7.43 8.71 -5.68
CA ASP A 309 8.68 9.50 -5.75
C ASP A 309 9.24 9.75 -4.34
N TRP A 310 8.37 10.12 -3.40
CA TRP A 310 8.79 10.34 -2.02
C TRP A 310 9.19 9.05 -1.33
N ALA A 311 8.44 7.97 -1.53
CA ALA A 311 8.78 6.66 -0.97
C ALA A 311 10.15 6.15 -1.46
N GLU A 312 10.50 6.34 -2.74
CA GLU A 312 11.86 6.05 -3.24
C GLU A 312 12.89 6.96 -2.57
N LYS A 313 12.63 8.27 -2.53
CA LYS A 313 13.53 9.26 -1.92
C LYS A 313 13.87 8.94 -0.46
N ILE A 314 12.89 8.48 0.33
CA ILE A 314 13.11 8.14 1.74
C ILE A 314 13.54 6.68 1.96
N GLY A 315 13.80 5.92 0.88
CA GLY A 315 14.38 4.58 0.93
C GLY A 315 13.43 3.45 1.31
N VAL A 316 12.14 3.56 0.96
CA VAL A 316 11.15 2.46 1.12
C VAL A 316 11.43 1.35 0.12
N GLY A 317 11.75 1.71 -1.12
CA GLY A 317 12.02 0.81 -2.23
C GLY A 317 12.57 1.58 -3.44
N SER A 318 12.46 1.00 -4.63
CA SER A 318 12.93 1.62 -5.87
C SER A 318 11.88 1.57 -6.97
N LYS A 319 11.77 2.65 -7.75
CA LYS A 319 10.94 2.70 -8.97
C LYS A 319 11.49 1.85 -10.12
N LYS A 320 12.77 1.45 -10.05
CA LYS A 320 13.40 0.62 -11.07
C LYS A 320 13.00 -0.85 -10.87
N TYR A 321 12.34 -1.43 -11.86
CA TYR A 321 11.86 -2.80 -11.79
C TYR A 321 12.01 -3.55 -13.12
N THR A 322 11.90 -4.88 -13.04
CA THR A 322 11.78 -5.78 -14.20
C THR A 322 10.52 -6.62 -14.04
N ILE A 323 9.70 -6.70 -15.10
CA ILE A 323 8.52 -7.58 -15.12
C ILE A 323 8.97 -9.02 -15.39
N VAL A 324 8.52 -9.94 -14.53
CA VAL A 324 8.65 -11.39 -14.68
C VAL A 324 7.25 -11.97 -14.90
N ASN A 325 6.90 -12.22 -16.16
CA ASN A 325 5.61 -12.84 -16.49
C ASN A 325 5.67 -14.34 -16.18
N ILE A 326 4.84 -14.82 -15.22
CA ILE A 326 4.80 -16.22 -14.78
C ILE A 326 3.88 -17.11 -15.63
N ASP A 327 3.10 -16.52 -16.57
CA ASP A 327 2.26 -17.27 -17.52
C ASP A 327 3.08 -17.79 -18.72
N LYS A 328 4.27 -17.23 -18.95
CA LYS A 328 5.19 -17.69 -19.99
C LYS A 328 6.00 -18.86 -19.46
N LYS A 329 5.86 -19.99 -20.15
CA LYS A 329 6.71 -21.17 -19.93
C LYS A 329 8.07 -20.99 -20.63
#